data_2edbc646fe1e56ade53c7df4894b3bc1
#
_entry.id   2edbc646fe1e56ade53c7df4894b3bc1
#
_cell.length_a   1.000
_cell.length_b   1.000
_cell.length_c   1.000
_cell.angle_alpha   90.00
_cell.angle_beta   90.00
_cell.angle_gamma   90.00
#
_symmetry.space_group_name_H-M   'P 1'
#
loop_
_entity.id
_entity.type
_entity.pdbx_description
1 polymer ?
#
loop_
_entity_poly.entity_id
_entity_poly.type
_entity_poly.pdbx_seq_one_letter_code
_entity_poly.pdbx_strand_id
1 'polypeptide(L)'
;MLVSDEPWGGRVAGLQERTLNGGLTLLTARTSRERRRGLARMTPLPAGHGLRILKCNSIHTFGMRFALDLVWLARNGRVLRVDHGVAPRRMKLCVRARSVVETAAGGGDAFAAVLEGA
;
A
#
# COMPACT_ATOMS: atom_id res chain seq x y z
N MET A 1 -13.52 -12.52 -13.33
CA MET A 1 -13.60 -11.52 -13.71
C MET A 1 -12.42 -10.90 -14.10
N LEU A 2 -12.40 -10.18 -14.82
CA LEU A 2 -11.23 -9.69 -15.36
C LEU A 2 -10.91 -8.36 -14.84
N VAL A 3 -9.68 -8.17 -14.50
CA VAL A 3 -9.21 -6.87 -14.11
C VAL A 3 -8.30 -6.26 -15.13
N SER A 4 -8.23 -6.87 -16.30
CA SER A 4 -7.30 -6.42 -17.31
C SER A 4 -7.62 -5.04 -17.83
N ASP A 5 -8.87 -4.58 -17.70
CA ASP A 5 -9.22 -3.24 -18.14
C ASP A 5 -8.91 -2.16 -17.14
N GLU A 6 -8.51 -2.53 -15.92
CA GLU A 6 -8.17 -1.56 -14.91
C GLU A 6 -6.77 -1.02 -15.17
N PRO A 7 -6.53 0.28 -14.95
CA PRO A 7 -5.20 0.83 -15.17
C PRO A 7 -4.12 0.15 -14.34
N TRP A 8 -4.48 -0.35 -13.18
CA TRP A 8 -3.56 -1.01 -12.28
C TRP A 8 -3.62 -2.53 -12.38
N GLY A 9 -4.54 -3.08 -13.16
CA GLY A 9 -4.84 -4.50 -13.15
C GLY A 9 -3.67 -5.39 -13.51
N GLY A 10 -2.89 -5.00 -14.50
CA GLY A 10 -1.77 -5.81 -14.92
C GLY A 10 -0.70 -5.97 -13.87
N ARG A 11 -0.59 -5.00 -12.95
CA ARG A 11 0.43 -5.05 -11.91
C ARG A 11 -0.03 -5.76 -10.65
N VAL A 12 -1.33 -5.70 -10.36
CA VAL A 12 -1.84 -6.30 -9.15
C VAL A 12 -2.52 -7.64 -9.41
N ALA A 13 -2.68 -8.01 -10.67
CA ALA A 13 -3.26 -9.31 -11.00
C ALA A 13 -2.37 -10.41 -10.41
N GLY A 14 -2.97 -11.36 -9.75
CA GLY A 14 -2.24 -12.44 -9.11
C GLY A 14 -1.80 -12.15 -7.70
N LEU A 15 -1.90 -10.91 -7.23
CA LEU A 15 -1.61 -10.62 -5.85
C LEU A 15 -2.72 -11.16 -4.96
N GLN A 16 -2.35 -11.52 -3.75
CA GLN A 16 -3.34 -11.98 -2.78
C GLN A 16 -4.24 -10.81 -2.40
N GLU A 17 -5.54 -11.06 -2.40
CA GLU A 17 -6.51 -10.02 -2.11
C GLU A 17 -7.33 -10.42 -0.90
N ARG A 18 -7.60 -9.47 -0.03
CA ARG A 18 -8.43 -9.70 1.15
C ARG A 18 -9.34 -8.50 1.37
N THR A 19 -10.60 -8.77 1.67
CA THR A 19 -11.55 -7.72 2.04
C THR A 19 -11.48 -7.49 3.53
N LEU A 20 -11.34 -6.24 3.91
CA LEU A 20 -11.29 -5.83 5.31
C LEU A 20 -12.63 -5.22 5.70
N ASN A 21 -12.79 -4.99 7.00
CA ASN A 21 -13.98 -4.30 7.50
C ASN A 21 -14.08 -2.93 6.86
N GLY A 22 -15.31 -2.44 6.71
CA GLY A 22 -15.52 -1.13 6.08
C GLY A 22 -15.42 -1.15 4.57
N GLY A 23 -15.37 -2.33 3.97
CA GLY A 23 -15.34 -2.43 2.51
C GLY A 23 -13.97 -2.16 1.89
N LEU A 24 -12.92 -2.13 2.70
CA LEU A 24 -11.57 -1.92 2.18
C LEU A 24 -11.02 -3.20 1.59
N THR A 25 -10.23 -3.05 0.54
CA THR A 25 -9.58 -4.19 -0.13
C THR A 25 -8.07 -4.07 0.04
N LEU A 26 -7.46 -5.13 0.54
CA LEU A 26 -6.01 -5.15 0.76
C LEU A 26 -5.39 -6.16 -0.18
N LEU A 27 -4.48 -5.68 -1.01
CA LEU A 27 -3.66 -6.51 -1.88
C LEU A 27 -2.32 -6.69 -1.21
N THR A 28 -1.71 -7.87 -1.35
CA THR A 28 -0.45 -8.14 -0.66
C THR A 28 0.63 -8.55 -1.65
N ALA A 29 1.75 -7.85 -1.61
CA ALA A 29 2.94 -8.16 -2.40
C ALA A 29 3.89 -8.97 -1.51
N ARG A 30 4.02 -10.27 -1.79
CA ARG A 30 4.81 -11.18 -0.97
C ARG A 30 6.18 -11.48 -1.53
N THR A 31 6.27 -11.63 -2.84
CA THR A 31 7.55 -11.99 -3.46
C THR A 31 8.43 -10.76 -3.62
N SER A 32 9.71 -10.98 -3.79
CA SER A 32 10.64 -9.88 -4.06
C SER A 32 10.25 -9.13 -5.31
N ARG A 33 9.79 -9.86 -6.32
CA ARG A 33 9.37 -9.25 -7.57
C ARG A 33 8.16 -8.36 -7.37
N GLU A 34 7.14 -8.88 -6.66
CA GLU A 34 5.94 -8.11 -6.38
C GLU A 34 6.26 -6.86 -5.57
N ARG A 35 7.14 -7.01 -4.56
CA ARG A 35 7.51 -5.88 -3.71
C ARG A 35 8.22 -4.79 -4.51
N ARG A 36 9.08 -5.17 -5.45
CA ARG A 36 9.80 -4.19 -6.23
C ARG A 36 8.90 -3.43 -7.20
N ARG A 37 7.86 -4.08 -7.67
CA ARG A 37 6.95 -3.40 -8.59
C ARG A 37 6.12 -2.34 -7.89
N GLY A 38 5.56 -2.68 -6.74
CA GLY A 38 4.74 -1.74 -5.98
C GLY A 38 3.76 -0.99 -6.85
N LEU A 39 3.56 0.29 -6.55
CA LEU A 39 2.67 1.15 -7.31
C LEU A 39 3.40 2.13 -8.22
N ALA A 40 4.73 2.00 -8.33
CA ALA A 40 5.52 2.94 -9.10
C ALA A 40 5.02 3.03 -10.54
N ARG A 41 4.90 4.23 -11.04
CA ARG A 41 4.52 4.52 -12.42
C ARG A 41 3.11 4.08 -12.80
N MET A 42 2.26 3.81 -11.83
CA MET A 42 0.88 3.45 -12.09
C MET A 42 -0.04 4.58 -11.73
N THR A 43 -1.27 4.49 -12.22
CA THR A 43 -2.32 5.35 -11.70
C THR A 43 -2.60 4.94 -10.27
N PRO A 44 -3.17 5.83 -9.46
CA PRO A 44 -3.51 5.46 -8.08
C PRO A 44 -4.47 4.30 -8.04
N LEU A 45 -4.37 3.48 -7.01
CA LEU A 45 -5.39 2.48 -6.75
C LEU A 45 -6.72 3.19 -6.47
N PRO A 46 -7.83 2.54 -6.79
CA PRO A 46 -9.13 3.12 -6.48
C PRO A 46 -9.28 3.37 -4.98
N ALA A 47 -10.19 4.25 -4.63
CA ALA A 47 -10.50 4.50 -3.24
C ALA A 47 -10.84 3.17 -2.56
N GLY A 48 -10.39 3.02 -1.32
CA GLY A 48 -10.64 1.80 -0.57
C GLY A 48 -9.72 0.64 -0.87
N HIS A 49 -8.76 0.82 -1.78
CA HIS A 49 -7.77 -0.22 -2.08
C HIS A 49 -6.41 0.17 -1.51
N GLY A 50 -5.69 -0.82 -1.00
CA GLY A 50 -4.33 -0.63 -0.51
C GLY A 50 -3.44 -1.79 -0.91
N LEU A 51 -2.15 -1.51 -1.05
CA LEU A 51 -1.16 -2.53 -1.37
C LEU A 51 -0.22 -2.68 -0.19
N ARG A 52 -0.24 -3.85 0.42
CA ARG A 52 0.67 -4.16 1.52
C ARG A 52 1.93 -4.78 0.96
N ILE A 53 3.06 -4.19 1.31
CA ILE A 53 4.37 -4.69 0.90
C ILE A 53 5.03 -5.28 2.13
N LEU A 54 5.27 -6.59 2.09
CA LEU A 54 5.86 -7.30 3.22
C LEU A 54 7.36 -7.11 3.27
N LYS A 55 7.92 -7.26 4.47
CA LYS A 55 9.36 -7.17 4.69
C LYS A 55 9.92 -5.84 4.18
N CYS A 56 9.22 -4.76 4.55
CA CYS A 56 9.54 -3.44 4.02
C CYS A 56 9.49 -2.41 5.14
N ASN A 57 10.57 -1.68 5.32
CA ASN A 57 10.63 -0.59 6.29
C ASN A 57 11.08 0.72 5.66
N SER A 58 11.21 0.77 4.35
CA SER A 58 11.53 2.01 3.66
C SER A 58 10.88 2.00 2.28
N ILE A 59 10.52 3.19 1.83
CA ILE A 59 9.84 3.38 0.56
C ILE A 59 10.42 4.60 -0.12
N HIS A 60 10.55 4.55 -1.44
CA HIS A 60 10.77 5.77 -2.20
C HIS A 60 9.65 5.95 -3.19
N THR A 61 9.35 7.20 -3.50
CA THR A 61 8.28 7.54 -4.44
C THR A 61 8.82 8.09 -5.74
N PHE A 62 10.09 7.79 -6.04
CA PHE A 62 10.67 8.17 -7.32
C PHE A 62 9.95 7.41 -8.44
N GLY A 63 9.59 8.11 -9.48
CA GLY A 63 8.86 7.52 -10.60
C GLY A 63 7.36 7.52 -10.42
N MET A 64 6.85 7.92 -9.28
CA MET A 64 5.42 8.03 -9.07
C MET A 64 4.93 9.39 -9.53
N ARG A 65 3.65 9.45 -9.88
CA ARG A 65 3.05 10.69 -10.41
C ARG A 65 1.97 11.23 -9.49
N PHE A 66 1.78 10.64 -8.32
CA PHE A 66 0.72 11.03 -7.41
C PHE A 66 1.20 10.83 -5.99
N ALA A 67 0.52 11.49 -5.06
CA ALA A 67 0.84 11.35 -3.65
C ALA A 67 0.21 10.07 -3.10
N LEU A 68 0.83 9.53 -2.05
CA LEU A 68 0.36 8.32 -1.38
C LEU A 68 0.23 8.57 0.11
N ASP A 69 -0.64 7.81 0.74
CA ASP A 69 -0.56 7.60 2.18
C ASP A 69 0.16 6.29 2.44
N LEU A 70 0.96 6.25 3.50
CA LEU A 70 1.71 5.06 3.89
C LEU A 70 1.32 4.69 5.30
N VAL A 71 0.87 3.47 5.50
CA VAL A 71 0.53 2.94 6.82
C VAL A 71 1.59 1.92 7.19
N TRP A 72 2.43 2.27 8.16
CA TRP A 72 3.55 1.42 8.56
C TRP A 72 3.11 0.47 9.66
N LEU A 73 3.41 -0.80 9.49
CA LEU A 73 2.97 -1.84 10.41
C LEU A 73 4.17 -2.55 11.04
N ALA A 74 4.05 -2.82 12.33
CA ALA A 74 5.03 -3.61 13.06
C ALA A 74 4.86 -5.09 12.72
N ARG A 75 5.78 -5.90 13.23
CA ARG A 75 5.75 -7.35 13.00
C ARG A 75 4.44 -7.98 13.48
N ASN A 76 3.89 -7.49 14.58
CA ASN A 76 2.63 -8.01 15.11
C ASN A 76 1.39 -7.42 14.44
N GLY A 77 1.58 -6.59 13.40
CA GLY A 77 0.47 -6.01 12.66
C GLY A 77 -0.03 -4.69 13.20
N ARG A 78 0.53 -4.21 14.31
CA ARG A 78 0.09 -2.92 14.86
C ARG A 78 0.56 -1.77 14.00
N VAL A 79 -0.27 -0.74 13.94
CA VAL A 79 0.06 0.46 13.18
C VAL A 79 1.09 1.27 13.96
N LEU A 80 2.22 1.56 13.34
CA LEU A 80 3.28 2.35 13.94
C LEU A 80 3.17 3.81 13.59
N ARG A 81 2.82 4.10 12.35
CA ARG A 81 2.80 5.48 11.88
C ARG A 81 2.04 5.54 10.55
N VAL A 82 1.40 6.67 10.31
CA VAL A 82 0.80 6.95 9.02
C VAL A 82 1.48 8.19 8.47
N ASP A 83 2.04 8.10 7.27
CA ASP A 83 2.55 9.25 6.56
C ASP A 83 1.52 9.65 5.53
N HIS A 84 1.02 10.89 5.64
CA HIS A 84 -0.06 11.37 4.79
C HIS A 84 0.49 12.17 3.63
N GLY A 85 -0.10 11.97 2.46
CA GLY A 85 0.17 12.80 1.29
C GLY A 85 1.64 12.84 0.92
N VAL A 86 2.30 11.69 0.90
CA VAL A 86 3.71 11.62 0.53
C VAL A 86 3.84 11.92 -0.95
N ALA A 87 4.47 13.05 -1.28
CA ALA A 87 4.63 13.49 -2.65
C ALA A 87 5.60 12.60 -3.43
N PRO A 88 5.60 12.67 -4.75
CA PRO A 88 6.65 12.01 -5.53
C PRO A 88 8.04 12.50 -5.14
N ARG A 89 9.04 11.68 -5.44
CA ARG A 89 10.46 11.99 -5.21
C ARG A 89 10.81 12.15 -3.74
N ARG A 90 10.24 11.29 -2.91
CA ARG A 90 10.53 11.28 -1.48
C ARG A 90 11.04 9.92 -1.06
N MET A 91 11.76 9.89 0.03
CA MET A 91 12.10 8.66 0.73
C MET A 91 11.49 8.72 2.12
N LYS A 92 10.92 7.60 2.53
CA LYS A 92 10.34 7.47 3.87
C LYS A 92 10.88 6.21 4.52
N LEU A 93 11.20 6.32 5.79
CA LEU A 93 11.78 5.23 6.55
C LEU A 93 11.02 5.08 7.86
N CYS A 94 10.69 3.85 8.20
CA CYS A 94 10.13 3.53 9.50
C CYS A 94 10.85 2.28 10.01
N VAL A 95 11.89 2.49 10.83
CA VAL A 95 12.86 1.42 11.16
C VAL A 95 12.23 0.21 11.80
N ARG A 96 11.17 0.41 12.59
CA ARG A 96 10.51 -0.70 13.27
C ARG A 96 9.49 -1.40 12.40
N ALA A 97 9.19 -0.86 11.24
CA ALA A 97 8.17 -1.46 10.39
C ALA A 97 8.65 -2.75 9.78
N ARG A 98 7.72 -3.66 9.60
CA ARG A 98 7.95 -4.91 8.89
C ARG A 98 7.12 -5.00 7.63
N SER A 99 6.16 -4.11 7.49
CA SER A 99 5.40 -3.97 6.25
C SER A 99 4.83 -2.57 6.18
N VAL A 100 4.37 -2.21 4.99
CA VAL A 100 3.75 -0.91 4.77
C VAL A 100 2.58 -1.11 3.82
N VAL A 101 1.48 -0.37 4.06
CA VAL A 101 0.35 -0.35 3.14
C VAL A 101 0.40 0.97 2.39
N GLU A 102 0.47 0.90 1.07
CA GLU A 102 0.40 2.06 0.20
C GLU A 102 -1.03 2.22 -0.27
N THR A 103 -1.56 3.42 -0.16
CA THR A 103 -2.90 3.69 -0.67
C THR A 103 -2.92 5.11 -1.23
N ALA A 104 -3.94 5.42 -2.01
CA ALA A 104 -4.09 6.77 -2.55
C ALA A 104 -4.16 7.78 -1.40
N ALA A 105 -3.65 8.97 -1.64
CA ALA A 105 -3.67 10.02 -0.62
C ALA A 105 -5.09 10.22 -0.10
N GLY A 106 -5.21 10.28 1.21
CA GLY A 106 -6.51 10.39 1.87
C GLY A 106 -7.06 9.07 2.37
N GLY A 107 -6.47 7.94 1.98
CA GLY A 107 -6.99 6.63 2.37
C GLY A 107 -6.30 6.00 3.58
N GLY A 108 -5.19 6.59 4.03
CA GLY A 108 -4.38 5.94 5.04
C GLY A 108 -5.06 5.79 6.39
N ASP A 109 -5.82 6.78 6.81
CA ASP A 109 -6.45 6.73 8.14
C ASP A 109 -7.50 5.61 8.22
N ALA A 110 -8.26 5.41 7.15
CA ALA A 110 -9.26 4.35 7.13
C ALA A 110 -8.59 2.98 7.25
N PHE A 111 -7.50 2.78 6.52
CA PHE A 111 -6.75 1.52 6.62
C PHE A 111 -6.13 1.36 8.01
N ALA A 112 -5.57 2.44 8.56
CA ALA A 112 -4.97 2.37 9.89
C ALA A 112 -6.00 1.97 10.93
N ALA A 113 -7.19 2.55 10.88
CA ALA A 113 -8.24 2.24 11.84
C ALA A 113 -8.66 0.77 11.78
N VAL A 114 -8.84 0.25 10.56
CA VAL A 114 -9.28 -1.13 10.39
C VAL A 114 -8.16 -2.10 10.77
N LEU A 115 -6.93 -1.82 10.38
CA LEU A 115 -5.81 -2.72 10.67
C LEU A 115 -5.48 -2.72 12.16
N GLU A 116 -5.60 -1.57 12.82
CA GLU A 116 -5.34 -1.49 14.25
C GLU A 116 -6.40 -2.24 15.04
N GLY A 117 -7.64 -2.25 14.56
CA GLY A 117 -8.73 -2.93 15.24
C GLY A 117 -8.83 -4.41 14.96
N ALA A 118 -8.02 -4.91 14.04
CA ALA A 118 -8.10 -6.30 13.60
C ALA A 118 -7.50 -7.27 14.61
#